data_7b6a0bebee8ddd7950095f721ad73e55
#
_entry.id   7b6a0bebee8ddd7950095f721ad73e55
#
_cell.length_a   1.000
_cell.length_b   1.000
_cell.length_c   1.000
_cell.angle_alpha   90.00
_cell.angle_beta   90.00
_cell.angle_gamma   90.00
#
_symmetry.space_group_name_H-M   'P 1'
#
loop_
_entity.id
_entity.type
_entity.pdbx_description
1 polymer ?
#
loop_
_entity_poly.entity_id
_entity_poly.type
_entity_poly.pdbx_seq_one_letter_code
_entity_poly.pdbx_strand_id
1 'polypeptide(L)'
;ARALAEACGAIPVITTATDANGVFAVDEWAKRQNCAVLEPERIKKVSGALLAGRTVQFASSWPIAGTPPAGVTAGDAPELALTLCPAGDALHLVPRIGVLGVGCRRGTGADTLAEAFAAFCAENRLAPQCITAAASIDLKQNEAGLLAFCREHSWPVEFFSAEALRAAPGSFTPSAFVQSITGVDNVCERAAVLAAGGELVFRKFARTGVTFALAVRPFAPDWRWQHDGYV
;
A
#
# COMPACT_ATOMS: atom_id res chain seq x y z
N ALA A 1 -31.46 -11.63 -5.87
CA ALA A 1 -31.04 -12.08 -7.20
C ALA A 1 -30.68 -13.57 -7.21
N ARG A 2 -29.75 -14.07 -6.35
CA ARG A 2 -29.31 -15.48 -6.34
C ARG A 2 -30.48 -16.46 -6.11
N ALA A 3 -31.30 -16.25 -5.06
CA ALA A 3 -32.43 -17.13 -4.76
C ALA A 3 -33.47 -17.15 -5.89
N LEU A 4 -33.67 -16.04 -6.61
CA LEU A 4 -34.59 -15.95 -7.73
C LEU A 4 -34.03 -16.69 -8.97
N ALA A 5 -32.76 -16.55 -9.23
CA ALA A 5 -32.10 -17.23 -10.34
C ALA A 5 -32.08 -18.76 -10.13
N GLU A 6 -31.84 -19.21 -8.90
CA GLU A 6 -31.87 -20.63 -8.51
C GLU A 6 -33.27 -21.22 -8.71
N ALA A 7 -34.34 -20.49 -8.29
CA ALA A 7 -35.72 -20.90 -8.49
C ALA A 7 -36.15 -20.95 -9.96
N CYS A 8 -35.53 -20.18 -10.84
CA CYS A 8 -35.85 -20.12 -12.27
C CYS A 8 -34.82 -20.91 -13.15
N GLY A 9 -33.84 -21.58 -12.58
CA GLY A 9 -32.80 -22.29 -13.31
C GLY A 9 -31.92 -21.34 -14.15
N ALA A 10 -31.85 -20.05 -13.78
CA ALA A 10 -31.11 -19.01 -14.49
C ALA A 10 -29.75 -18.73 -13.84
N ILE A 11 -28.79 -18.25 -14.61
CA ILE A 11 -27.50 -17.79 -14.08
C ILE A 11 -27.72 -16.39 -13.50
N PRO A 12 -27.44 -16.15 -12.19
CA PRO A 12 -27.61 -14.84 -11.60
C PRO A 12 -26.53 -13.89 -12.10
N VAL A 13 -26.88 -12.93 -12.90
CA VAL A 13 -26.01 -11.81 -13.28
C VAL A 13 -26.29 -10.65 -12.33
N ILE A 14 -25.34 -10.33 -11.47
CA ILE A 14 -25.40 -9.18 -10.57
C ILE A 14 -24.59 -8.08 -11.23
N THR A 15 -25.27 -7.06 -11.76
CA THR A 15 -24.64 -5.86 -12.31
C THR A 15 -24.84 -4.68 -11.38
N THR A 16 -23.87 -3.80 -11.28
CA THR A 16 -24.02 -2.50 -10.62
C THR A 16 -24.60 -1.48 -11.59
N ALA A 17 -25.10 -0.34 -11.07
CA ALA A 17 -25.59 0.74 -11.94
C ALA A 17 -24.48 1.30 -12.85
N THR A 18 -23.24 1.27 -12.41
CA THR A 18 -22.06 1.67 -13.19
C THR A 18 -21.80 0.69 -14.34
N ASP A 19 -21.88 -0.61 -14.09
CA ASP A 19 -21.68 -1.65 -15.12
C ASP A 19 -22.75 -1.56 -16.21
N ALA A 20 -24.03 -1.41 -15.80
CA ALA A 20 -25.16 -1.32 -16.72
C ALA A 20 -25.10 -0.09 -17.64
N ASN A 21 -24.46 0.98 -17.20
CA ASN A 21 -24.32 2.23 -17.98
C ASN A 21 -22.92 2.41 -18.60
N GLY A 22 -22.00 1.46 -18.45
CA GLY A 22 -20.64 1.59 -18.95
C GLY A 22 -19.85 2.73 -18.30
N VAL A 23 -20.24 3.15 -17.08
CA VAL A 23 -19.61 4.23 -16.33
C VAL A 23 -18.50 3.68 -15.46
N PHE A 24 -17.42 4.44 -15.31
CA PHE A 24 -16.27 4.04 -14.50
C PHE A 24 -16.66 3.59 -13.09
N ALA A 25 -16.37 2.33 -12.76
CA ALA A 25 -16.60 1.72 -11.46
C ALA A 25 -15.32 1.80 -10.63
N VAL A 26 -15.23 2.79 -9.74
CA VAL A 26 -14.03 3.09 -8.96
C VAL A 26 -13.65 1.96 -8.00
N ASP A 27 -14.61 1.24 -7.46
CA ASP A 27 -14.42 0.08 -6.57
C ASP A 27 -13.82 -1.12 -7.32
N GLU A 28 -14.30 -1.41 -8.52
CA GLU A 28 -13.73 -2.46 -9.37
C GLU A 28 -12.33 -2.09 -9.85
N TRP A 29 -12.12 -0.82 -10.19
CA TRP A 29 -10.79 -0.32 -10.53
C TRP A 29 -9.82 -0.44 -9.34
N ALA A 30 -10.23 -0.02 -8.14
CA ALA A 30 -9.42 -0.15 -6.93
C ALA A 30 -9.03 -1.60 -6.66
N LYS A 31 -9.97 -2.53 -6.80
CA LYS A 31 -9.73 -3.97 -6.66
C LYS A 31 -8.74 -4.50 -7.70
N ARG A 32 -8.91 -4.10 -8.97
CA ARG A 32 -8.01 -4.50 -10.06
C ARG A 32 -6.60 -3.97 -9.86
N GLN A 33 -6.46 -2.74 -9.36
CA GLN A 33 -5.17 -2.13 -9.04
C GLN A 33 -4.60 -2.58 -7.68
N ASN A 34 -5.22 -3.56 -7.01
CA ASN A 34 -4.83 -4.02 -5.66
C ASN A 34 -4.72 -2.88 -4.64
N CYS A 35 -5.70 -1.98 -4.63
CA CYS A 35 -5.76 -0.86 -3.71
C CYS A 35 -6.69 -1.15 -2.53
N ALA A 36 -6.34 -0.63 -1.35
CA ALA A 36 -7.27 -0.43 -0.27
C ALA A 36 -8.07 0.84 -0.51
N VAL A 37 -9.36 0.82 -0.17
CA VAL A 37 -10.24 1.99 -0.20
C VAL A 37 -10.38 2.48 1.24
N LEU A 38 -10.00 3.73 1.53
CA LEU A 38 -10.04 4.24 2.91
C LEU A 38 -11.44 4.69 3.33
N GLU A 39 -12.17 5.33 2.43
CA GLU A 39 -13.50 5.87 2.68
C GLU A 39 -14.54 5.21 1.76
N PRO A 40 -14.93 3.94 2.01
CA PRO A 40 -15.82 3.20 1.11
C PRO A 40 -17.21 3.85 0.97
N GLU A 41 -17.65 4.62 1.95
CA GLU A 41 -18.90 5.38 1.89
C GLU A 41 -18.88 6.48 0.81
N ARG A 42 -17.69 6.98 0.43
CA ARG A 42 -17.51 8.00 -0.61
C ARG A 42 -17.57 7.44 -2.02
N ILE A 43 -17.47 6.11 -2.20
CA ILE A 43 -17.65 5.47 -3.51
C ILE A 43 -18.97 5.92 -4.15
N LYS A 44 -20.05 5.96 -3.35
CA LYS A 44 -21.39 6.38 -3.84
C LYS A 44 -21.39 7.82 -4.35
N LYS A 45 -20.61 8.72 -3.71
CA LYS A 45 -20.52 10.13 -4.14
C LYS A 45 -19.82 10.23 -5.49
N VAL A 46 -18.68 9.54 -5.65
CA VAL A 46 -17.90 9.51 -6.89
C VAL A 46 -18.68 8.86 -8.02
N SER A 47 -19.22 7.65 -7.81
CA SER A 47 -20.01 6.94 -8.82
C SER A 47 -21.29 7.70 -9.19
N GLY A 48 -21.97 8.30 -8.22
CA GLY A 48 -23.16 9.11 -8.45
C GLY A 48 -22.87 10.38 -9.25
N ALA A 49 -21.71 11.00 -9.06
CA ALA A 49 -21.25 12.13 -9.86
C ALA A 49 -21.06 11.72 -11.33
N LEU A 50 -20.37 10.61 -11.56
CA LEU A 50 -20.12 10.09 -12.91
C LEU A 50 -21.41 9.65 -13.62
N LEU A 51 -22.31 8.96 -12.92
CA LEU A 51 -23.63 8.58 -13.45
C LEU A 51 -24.50 9.79 -13.82
N ALA A 52 -24.35 10.89 -13.09
CA ALA A 52 -25.03 12.16 -13.41
C ALA A 52 -24.35 12.96 -14.52
N GLY A 53 -23.32 12.42 -15.18
CA GLY A 53 -22.56 13.10 -16.23
C GLY A 53 -21.66 14.23 -15.73
N ARG A 54 -21.41 14.32 -14.41
CA ARG A 54 -20.48 15.29 -13.81
C ARG A 54 -19.03 14.80 -13.92
N THR A 55 -18.12 15.75 -14.01
CA THR A 55 -16.68 15.47 -13.96
C THR A 55 -16.23 15.25 -12.52
N VAL A 56 -15.39 14.24 -12.30
CA VAL A 56 -14.68 13.92 -11.07
C VAL A 56 -13.20 14.26 -11.24
N GLN A 57 -12.67 15.10 -10.36
CA GLN A 57 -11.24 15.40 -10.35
C GLN A 57 -10.45 14.28 -9.68
N PHE A 58 -9.36 13.90 -10.32
CA PHE A 58 -8.48 12.81 -9.91
C PHE A 58 -7.03 13.27 -9.75
N ALA A 59 -6.37 12.78 -8.70
CA ALA A 59 -4.93 12.91 -8.50
C ALA A 59 -4.26 11.55 -8.28
N SER A 60 -3.03 11.40 -8.74
CA SER A 60 -2.25 10.18 -8.55
C SER A 60 -0.79 10.51 -8.28
N SER A 61 -0.19 9.74 -7.38
CA SER A 61 1.26 9.74 -7.13
C SER A 61 2.05 8.97 -8.20
N TRP A 62 1.36 8.25 -9.10
CA TRP A 62 1.96 7.48 -10.20
C TRP A 62 1.36 7.86 -11.54
N PRO A 63 2.14 7.78 -12.62
CA PRO A 63 1.57 7.82 -13.96
C PRO A 63 0.64 6.62 -14.17
N ILE A 64 -0.51 6.85 -14.79
CA ILE A 64 -1.48 5.80 -15.11
C ILE A 64 -1.51 5.57 -16.60
N ALA A 65 -1.33 4.33 -17.02
CA ALA A 65 -1.32 3.96 -18.42
C ALA A 65 -2.73 4.00 -19.03
N GLY A 66 -2.81 4.41 -20.30
CA GLY A 66 -4.07 4.47 -21.06
C GLY A 66 -4.79 5.81 -20.94
N THR A 67 -6.01 5.86 -21.47
CA THR A 67 -6.85 7.05 -21.47
C THR A 67 -7.76 7.04 -20.25
N PRO A 68 -7.85 8.16 -19.50
CA PRO A 68 -8.81 8.27 -18.41
C PRO A 68 -10.24 7.96 -18.86
N PRO A 69 -11.05 7.32 -18.01
CA PRO A 69 -12.47 7.10 -18.29
C PRO A 69 -13.23 8.42 -18.49
N ALA A 70 -14.32 8.36 -19.24
CA ALA A 70 -15.18 9.51 -19.42
C ALA A 70 -15.63 10.09 -18.07
N GLY A 71 -15.54 11.40 -17.92
CA GLY A 71 -15.88 12.11 -16.69
C GLY A 71 -14.77 12.12 -15.62
N VAL A 72 -13.62 11.48 -15.84
CA VAL A 72 -12.46 11.56 -14.93
C VAL A 72 -11.40 12.48 -15.53
N THR A 73 -10.98 13.49 -14.80
CA THR A 73 -9.97 14.47 -15.24
C THR A 73 -8.96 14.75 -14.13
N ALA A 74 -7.73 15.06 -14.50
CA ALA A 74 -6.75 15.54 -13.53
C ALA A 74 -7.17 16.90 -12.94
N GLY A 75 -6.91 17.13 -11.64
CA GLY A 75 -7.24 18.40 -11.01
C GLY A 75 -6.61 18.58 -9.63
N ASP A 76 -6.55 19.83 -9.18
CA ASP A 76 -5.88 20.23 -7.93
C ASP A 76 -6.77 20.05 -6.68
N ALA A 77 -8.07 19.86 -6.86
CA ALA A 77 -9.03 19.58 -5.79
C ALA A 77 -9.65 18.18 -5.99
N PRO A 78 -8.88 17.11 -5.83
CA PRO A 78 -9.31 15.76 -6.21
C PRO A 78 -10.46 15.28 -5.34
N GLU A 79 -11.49 14.71 -5.97
CA GLU A 79 -12.55 13.93 -5.33
C GLU A 79 -12.16 12.45 -5.25
N LEU A 80 -11.18 12.01 -6.05
CA LEU A 80 -10.60 10.67 -6.08
C LEU A 80 -9.06 10.79 -6.13
N ALA A 81 -8.36 10.08 -5.27
CA ALA A 81 -6.89 10.12 -5.20
C ALA A 81 -6.28 8.72 -5.08
N LEU A 82 -5.22 8.46 -5.84
CA LEU A 82 -4.38 7.27 -5.74
C LEU A 82 -3.05 7.65 -5.10
N THR A 83 -2.85 7.28 -3.82
CA THR A 83 -1.70 7.77 -3.03
C THR A 83 -1.38 6.87 -1.84
N LEU A 84 -0.15 6.94 -1.32
CA LEU A 84 0.22 6.35 -0.02
C LEU A 84 -0.07 7.31 1.15
N CYS A 85 -0.17 8.62 0.87
CA CYS A 85 -0.30 9.68 1.86
C CYS A 85 -1.62 10.41 1.68
N PRO A 86 -2.73 9.85 2.20
CA PRO A 86 -4.05 10.46 2.05
C PRO A 86 -4.09 11.85 2.69
N ALA A 87 -4.70 12.79 1.99
CA ALA A 87 -4.88 14.16 2.47
C ALA A 87 -6.16 14.77 1.91
N GLY A 88 -6.79 15.65 2.69
CA GLY A 88 -8.02 16.32 2.28
C GLY A 88 -9.27 15.44 2.33
N ASP A 89 -10.26 15.76 1.50
CA ASP A 89 -11.61 15.17 1.56
C ASP A 89 -11.95 14.31 0.33
N ALA A 90 -10.93 13.70 -0.29
CA ALA A 90 -11.07 12.79 -1.41
C ALA A 90 -11.50 11.37 -0.99
N LEU A 91 -11.92 10.57 -1.94
CA LEU A 91 -11.91 9.11 -1.85
C LEU A 91 -10.47 8.64 -2.12
N HIS A 92 -9.82 8.05 -1.12
CA HIS A 92 -8.43 7.63 -1.25
C HIS A 92 -8.32 6.14 -1.57
N LEU A 93 -7.61 5.85 -2.64
CA LEU A 93 -7.18 4.51 -3.03
C LEU A 93 -5.70 4.36 -2.70
N VAL A 94 -5.39 3.36 -1.87
CA VAL A 94 -4.04 3.13 -1.37
C VAL A 94 -3.49 1.83 -1.94
N PRO A 95 -2.51 1.89 -2.86
CA PRO A 95 -1.91 0.69 -3.45
C PRO A 95 -1.22 -0.16 -2.38
N ARG A 96 -1.46 -1.47 -2.40
CA ARG A 96 -0.87 -2.45 -1.48
C ARG A 96 0.49 -2.91 -1.99
N ILE A 97 1.47 -2.03 -1.96
CA ILE A 97 2.81 -2.23 -2.55
C ILE A 97 3.95 -2.01 -1.57
N GLY A 98 3.66 -1.57 -0.34
CA GLY A 98 4.65 -1.22 0.65
C GLY A 98 5.31 -2.44 1.30
N VAL A 99 6.62 -2.33 1.54
CA VAL A 99 7.42 -3.23 2.36
C VAL A 99 8.09 -2.43 3.46
N LEU A 100 7.81 -2.78 4.71
CA LEU A 100 8.35 -2.12 5.88
C LEU A 100 9.68 -2.74 6.27
N GLY A 101 10.76 -2.02 6.14
CA GLY A 101 12.04 -2.41 6.69
C GLY A 101 12.12 -2.09 8.18
N VAL A 102 12.50 -3.05 8.99
CA VAL A 102 12.49 -2.95 10.45
C VAL A 102 13.86 -3.20 11.03
N GLY A 103 14.32 -2.30 11.91
CA GLY A 103 15.46 -2.51 12.80
C GLY A 103 15.03 -2.26 14.24
N CYS A 104 15.45 -3.08 15.16
CA CYS A 104 15.14 -2.90 16.58
C CYS A 104 16.27 -3.44 17.47
N ARG A 105 16.32 -2.99 18.73
CA ARG A 105 17.21 -3.59 19.73
C ARG A 105 16.75 -5.00 20.07
N ARG A 106 17.67 -5.81 20.60
CA ARG A 106 17.32 -7.14 21.11
C ARG A 106 16.31 -7.03 22.23
N GLY A 107 15.27 -7.89 22.20
CA GLY A 107 14.23 -7.93 23.22
C GLY A 107 13.21 -6.78 23.15
N THR A 108 13.17 -6.00 22.06
CA THR A 108 12.13 -4.98 21.88
C THR A 108 10.75 -5.64 21.82
N GLY A 109 9.82 -5.19 22.68
CA GLY A 109 8.44 -5.70 22.71
C GLY A 109 7.60 -5.28 21.51
N ALA A 110 6.53 -6.01 21.23
CA ALA A 110 5.59 -5.71 20.16
C ALA A 110 4.93 -4.33 20.34
N ASP A 111 4.54 -3.98 21.57
CA ASP A 111 3.91 -2.68 21.88
C ASP A 111 4.84 -1.50 21.53
N THR A 112 6.14 -1.62 21.85
CA THR A 112 7.13 -0.58 21.51
C THR A 112 7.26 -0.43 19.98
N LEU A 113 7.21 -1.54 19.24
CA LEU A 113 7.19 -1.52 17.78
C LEU A 113 5.91 -0.87 17.26
N ALA A 114 4.75 -1.21 17.83
CA ALA A 114 3.45 -0.64 17.43
C ALA A 114 3.40 0.88 17.68
N GLU A 115 3.86 1.36 18.84
CA GLU A 115 3.93 2.78 19.15
C GLU A 115 4.87 3.53 18.18
N ALA A 116 6.06 2.97 17.93
CA ALA A 116 7.01 3.56 16.99
C ALA A 116 6.45 3.56 15.55
N PHE A 117 5.72 2.51 15.16
CA PHE A 117 5.07 2.41 13.86
C PHE A 117 3.93 3.43 13.69
N ALA A 118 3.09 3.60 14.72
CA ALA A 118 2.06 4.62 14.69
C ALA A 118 2.66 6.04 14.51
N ALA A 119 3.77 6.33 15.19
CA ALA A 119 4.49 7.58 15.02
C ALA A 119 5.11 7.72 13.61
N PHE A 120 5.68 6.65 13.05
CA PHE A 120 6.19 6.64 11.68
C PHE A 120 5.09 6.94 10.65
N CYS A 121 3.94 6.31 10.79
CA CYS A 121 2.79 6.57 9.92
C CYS A 121 2.28 8.02 10.06
N ALA A 122 2.16 8.52 11.28
CA ALA A 122 1.66 9.88 11.55
C ALA A 122 2.61 10.95 10.98
N GLU A 123 3.93 10.83 11.20
CA GLU A 123 4.93 11.79 10.72
C GLU A 123 4.96 11.85 9.19
N ASN A 124 4.82 10.72 8.54
CA ASN A 124 4.83 10.61 7.08
C ASN A 124 3.43 10.73 6.43
N ARG A 125 2.37 10.90 7.21
CA ARG A 125 0.96 10.83 6.75
C ARG A 125 0.66 9.55 5.96
N LEU A 126 1.36 8.47 6.30
CA LEU A 126 1.30 7.21 5.58
C LEU A 126 0.04 6.44 5.95
N ALA A 127 -0.69 5.95 4.94
CA ALA A 127 -1.75 4.98 5.13
C ALA A 127 -1.14 3.58 5.36
N PRO A 128 -1.26 2.99 6.56
CA PRO A 128 -0.66 1.69 6.86
C PRO A 128 -1.19 0.55 5.98
N GLN A 129 -2.35 0.72 5.37
CA GLN A 129 -2.97 -0.23 4.44
C GLN A 129 -2.12 -0.50 3.18
N CYS A 130 -1.15 0.37 2.86
CA CYS A 130 -0.22 0.16 1.76
C CYS A 130 0.77 -0.99 2.04
N ILE A 131 1.03 -1.32 3.32
CA ILE A 131 2.07 -2.27 3.72
C ILE A 131 1.55 -3.70 3.62
N THR A 132 2.32 -4.55 2.96
CA THR A 132 1.98 -5.96 2.70
C THR A 132 2.99 -6.95 3.25
N ALA A 133 4.16 -6.49 3.66
CA ALA A 133 5.23 -7.31 4.20
C ALA A 133 6.18 -6.48 5.06
N ALA A 134 6.95 -7.14 5.90
CA ALA A 134 8.07 -6.56 6.62
C ALA A 134 9.39 -7.23 6.22
N ALA A 135 10.52 -6.56 6.45
CA ALA A 135 11.84 -7.10 6.17
C ALA A 135 12.85 -6.66 7.22
N SER A 136 13.83 -7.52 7.54
CA SER A 136 14.88 -7.22 8.51
C SER A 136 16.15 -8.03 8.22
N ILE A 137 17.14 -7.91 9.10
CA ILE A 137 18.35 -8.75 9.08
C ILE A 137 18.07 -10.11 9.76
N ASP A 138 18.72 -11.17 9.31
CA ASP A 138 18.62 -12.55 9.83
C ASP A 138 18.90 -12.68 11.33
N LEU A 139 19.74 -11.81 11.90
CA LEU A 139 19.96 -11.70 13.35
C LEU A 139 18.67 -11.45 14.13
N LYS A 140 17.58 -11.02 13.46
CA LYS A 140 16.27 -10.70 14.05
C LYS A 140 15.21 -11.78 13.81
N GLN A 141 15.55 -12.89 13.19
CA GLN A 141 14.61 -13.98 12.87
C GLN A 141 13.93 -14.60 14.10
N ASN A 142 14.54 -14.49 15.28
CA ASN A 142 14.03 -15.04 16.54
C ASN A 142 13.59 -13.94 17.53
N GLU A 143 13.45 -12.69 17.11
CA GLU A 143 12.98 -11.60 17.98
C GLU A 143 11.45 -11.70 18.16
N ALA A 144 11.04 -12.19 19.33
CA ALA A 144 9.63 -12.49 19.62
C ALA A 144 8.71 -11.28 19.42
N GLY A 145 9.16 -10.08 19.83
CA GLY A 145 8.37 -8.85 19.66
C GLY A 145 8.19 -8.45 18.20
N LEU A 146 9.23 -8.56 17.36
CA LEU A 146 9.14 -8.30 15.94
C LEU A 146 8.16 -9.27 15.25
N LEU A 147 8.28 -10.56 15.56
CA LEU A 147 7.41 -11.59 14.99
C LEU A 147 5.95 -11.41 15.45
N ALA A 148 5.72 -11.03 16.71
CA ALA A 148 4.38 -10.74 17.22
C ALA A 148 3.78 -9.52 16.51
N PHE A 149 4.50 -8.42 16.44
CA PHE A 149 4.09 -7.21 15.74
C PHE A 149 3.71 -7.48 14.29
N CYS A 150 4.54 -8.20 13.53
CA CYS A 150 4.23 -8.53 12.14
C CYS A 150 3.02 -9.46 12.01
N ARG A 151 2.82 -10.38 12.94
CA ARG A 151 1.66 -11.29 12.96
C ARG A 151 0.36 -10.55 13.22
N GLU A 152 0.33 -9.58 14.12
CA GLU A 152 -0.84 -8.72 14.38
C GLU A 152 -1.31 -7.97 13.13
N HIS A 153 -0.35 -7.57 12.29
CA HIS A 153 -0.64 -6.93 11.01
C HIS A 153 -0.84 -7.93 9.85
N SER A 154 -0.69 -9.23 10.08
CA SER A 154 -0.72 -10.27 9.04
C SER A 154 0.34 -10.04 7.94
N TRP A 155 1.50 -9.48 8.29
CA TRP A 155 2.61 -9.28 7.37
C TRP A 155 3.59 -10.45 7.41
N PRO A 156 3.87 -11.09 6.28
CA PRO A 156 5.04 -11.97 6.18
C PRO A 156 6.32 -11.17 6.41
N VAL A 157 7.32 -11.82 7.01
CA VAL A 157 8.63 -11.19 7.29
C VAL A 157 9.70 -11.90 6.49
N GLU A 158 10.49 -11.14 5.75
CA GLU A 158 11.65 -11.61 5.03
C GLU A 158 12.93 -11.20 5.77
N PHE A 159 13.88 -12.13 5.90
CA PHE A 159 15.14 -11.91 6.60
C PHE A 159 16.31 -12.06 5.64
N PHE A 160 17.23 -11.11 5.67
CA PHE A 160 18.40 -11.06 4.80
C PHE A 160 19.71 -11.16 5.61
N SER A 161 20.69 -11.81 5.05
CA SER A 161 22.04 -11.83 5.61
C SER A 161 22.68 -10.42 5.53
N ALA A 162 23.67 -10.17 6.40
CA ALA A 162 24.46 -8.94 6.35
C ALA A 162 25.13 -8.73 4.99
N GLU A 163 25.53 -9.80 4.31
CA GLU A 163 26.12 -9.76 2.98
C GLU A 163 25.10 -9.29 1.93
N ALA A 164 23.90 -9.87 1.91
CA ALA A 164 22.81 -9.46 1.03
C ALA A 164 22.44 -7.98 1.24
N LEU A 165 22.33 -7.56 2.50
CA LEU A 165 22.03 -6.16 2.84
C LEU A 165 23.12 -5.21 2.33
N ARG A 166 24.40 -5.56 2.43
CA ARG A 166 25.49 -4.73 1.86
C ARG A 166 25.42 -4.61 0.35
N ALA A 167 24.99 -5.66 -0.32
CA ALA A 167 24.83 -5.68 -1.78
C ALA A 167 23.56 -4.97 -2.28
N ALA A 168 22.65 -4.54 -1.39
CA ALA A 168 21.44 -3.81 -1.78
C ALA A 168 21.75 -2.57 -2.61
N PRO A 169 21.10 -2.37 -3.76
CA PRO A 169 21.32 -1.21 -4.62
C PRO A 169 20.73 0.06 -3.99
N GLY A 170 21.42 1.20 -4.17
CA GLY A 170 20.93 2.50 -3.73
C GLY A 170 21.83 3.22 -2.74
N SER A 171 21.37 4.38 -2.29
CA SER A 171 22.04 5.19 -1.26
C SER A 171 21.22 5.14 0.02
N PHE A 172 21.84 4.83 1.13
CA PHE A 172 21.19 4.60 2.42
C PHE A 172 21.76 5.51 3.50
N THR A 173 20.97 5.76 4.54
CA THR A 173 21.36 6.60 5.67
C THR A 173 22.34 5.85 6.56
N PRO A 174 23.63 6.22 6.65
CA PRO A 174 24.61 5.45 7.39
C PRO A 174 24.40 5.52 8.89
N SER A 175 24.81 4.47 9.60
CA SER A 175 24.82 4.41 11.07
C SER A 175 26.02 3.60 11.54
N ALA A 176 27.03 4.28 12.09
CA ALA A 176 28.23 3.64 12.61
C ALA A 176 27.90 2.64 13.74
N PHE A 177 26.91 2.95 14.58
CA PHE A 177 26.45 2.06 15.64
C PHE A 177 25.86 0.75 15.08
N VAL A 178 25.00 0.85 14.07
CA VAL A 178 24.41 -0.35 13.44
C VAL A 178 25.50 -1.17 12.77
N GLN A 179 26.43 -0.52 12.07
CA GLN A 179 27.55 -1.17 11.40
C GLN A 179 28.45 -1.93 12.35
N SER A 180 28.74 -1.41 13.55
CA SER A 180 29.57 -2.11 14.54
C SER A 180 28.94 -3.39 15.08
N ILE A 181 27.60 -3.49 15.09
CA ILE A 181 26.86 -4.64 15.60
C ILE A 181 26.51 -5.65 14.52
N THR A 182 26.08 -5.17 13.36
CA THR A 182 25.50 -6.02 12.30
C THR A 182 26.43 -6.19 11.10
N GLY A 183 27.51 -5.43 11.02
CA GLY A 183 28.36 -5.36 9.83
C GLY A 183 27.73 -4.62 8.65
N VAL A 184 26.59 -3.96 8.85
CA VAL A 184 25.85 -3.21 7.84
C VAL A 184 25.52 -1.82 8.40
N ASP A 185 25.74 -0.77 7.63
CA ASP A 185 25.49 0.61 8.05
C ASP A 185 24.00 0.99 8.18
N ASN A 186 23.12 0.25 7.51
CA ASN A 186 21.67 0.45 7.58
C ASN A 186 20.93 -0.86 7.33
N VAL A 187 20.13 -1.32 8.28
CA VAL A 187 19.32 -2.54 8.14
C VAL A 187 17.95 -2.22 7.53
N CYS A 188 17.21 -1.26 8.10
CA CYS A 188 15.81 -1.06 7.72
C CYS A 188 15.64 -0.60 6.25
N GLU A 189 16.41 0.38 5.77
CA GLU A 189 16.29 0.83 4.40
C GLU A 189 16.71 -0.25 3.39
N ARG A 190 17.84 -0.93 3.66
CA ARG A 190 18.37 -1.97 2.79
C ARG A 190 17.44 -3.18 2.72
N ALA A 191 16.91 -3.63 3.86
CA ALA A 191 15.96 -4.74 3.91
C ALA A 191 14.66 -4.40 3.18
N ALA A 192 14.13 -3.18 3.36
CA ALA A 192 12.94 -2.74 2.66
C ALA A 192 13.14 -2.77 1.13
N VAL A 193 14.26 -2.22 0.64
CA VAL A 193 14.57 -2.17 -0.80
C VAL A 193 14.74 -3.57 -1.39
N LEU A 194 15.45 -4.46 -0.71
CA LEU A 194 15.63 -5.84 -1.19
C LEU A 194 14.30 -6.59 -1.27
N ALA A 195 13.48 -6.53 -0.23
CA ALA A 195 12.21 -7.25 -0.20
C ALA A 195 11.14 -6.62 -1.13
N ALA A 196 11.22 -5.34 -1.38
CA ALA A 196 10.34 -4.67 -2.34
C ALA A 196 10.77 -4.91 -3.80
N GLY A 197 12.07 -5.07 -4.06
CA GLY A 197 12.61 -5.06 -5.42
C GLY A 197 12.34 -3.73 -6.14
N GLY A 198 12.21 -2.62 -5.39
CA GLY A 198 11.79 -1.33 -5.92
C GLY A 198 12.39 -0.14 -5.15
N GLU A 199 11.66 0.95 -5.06
CA GLU A 199 12.17 2.24 -4.59
C GLU A 199 11.96 2.47 -3.11
N LEU A 200 12.96 3.12 -2.46
CA LEU A 200 12.84 3.61 -1.09
C LEU A 200 12.03 4.92 -1.09
N VAL A 201 10.83 4.89 -0.50
CA VAL A 201 9.92 6.06 -0.45
C VAL A 201 10.10 6.84 0.85
N PHE A 202 10.16 6.16 1.99
CA PHE A 202 10.43 6.79 3.28
C PHE A 202 11.72 6.26 3.86
N ARG A 203 12.64 7.20 4.09
CA ARG A 203 13.95 6.91 4.68
C ARG A 203 13.82 6.56 6.16
N LYS A 204 14.94 6.16 6.74
CA LYS A 204 15.06 5.74 8.13
C LYS A 204 14.42 6.76 9.09
N PHE A 205 13.34 6.34 9.73
CA PHE A 205 12.77 6.91 10.93
C PHE A 205 13.33 6.16 12.13
N ALA A 206 13.64 6.84 13.23
CA ALA A 206 14.19 6.22 14.42
C ALA A 206 13.47 6.74 15.68
N ARG A 207 12.94 5.83 16.48
CA ARG A 207 12.27 6.13 17.75
C ARG A 207 12.44 5.01 18.75
N THR A 208 12.80 5.31 19.99
CA THR A 208 12.85 4.36 21.13
C THR A 208 13.62 3.07 20.84
N GLY A 209 14.72 3.17 20.05
CA GLY A 209 15.53 2.00 19.69
C GLY A 209 14.96 1.13 18.57
N VAL A 210 13.88 1.57 17.95
CA VAL A 210 13.28 1.00 16.74
C VAL A 210 13.60 1.90 15.56
N THR A 211 13.82 1.30 14.39
CA THR A 211 13.95 2.02 13.13
C THR A 211 13.03 1.43 12.08
N PHE A 212 12.35 2.30 11.33
CA PHE A 212 11.54 1.93 10.17
C PHE A 212 12.00 2.66 8.92
N ALA A 213 11.79 2.03 7.79
CA ALA A 213 11.86 2.61 6.46
C ALA A 213 10.82 1.94 5.56
N LEU A 214 10.35 2.61 4.52
CA LEU A 214 9.40 2.03 3.58
C LEU A 214 9.97 2.07 2.17
N ALA A 215 9.99 0.91 1.53
CA ALA A 215 10.15 0.78 0.10
C ALA A 215 8.86 0.27 -0.55
N VAL A 216 8.68 0.53 -1.83
CA VAL A 216 7.50 0.10 -2.58
C VAL A 216 7.90 -0.82 -3.72
N ARG A 217 7.07 -1.84 -3.97
CA ARG A 217 7.20 -2.68 -5.16
C ARG A 217 6.92 -1.88 -6.42
N PRO A 218 7.49 -2.26 -7.57
CA PRO A 218 7.13 -1.65 -8.84
C PRO A 218 5.61 -1.66 -9.04
N PHE A 219 5.04 -0.50 -9.37
CA PHE A 219 3.61 -0.31 -9.52
C PHE A 219 3.33 0.49 -10.79
N ALA A 220 2.60 -0.12 -11.71
CA ALA A 220 2.26 0.46 -13.01
C ALA A 220 0.74 0.37 -13.23
N PRO A 221 -0.05 1.27 -12.60
CA PRO A 221 -1.50 1.26 -12.74
C PRO A 221 -1.96 1.62 -14.15
N ASP A 222 -3.10 1.10 -14.54
CA ASP A 222 -3.77 1.44 -15.80
C ASP A 222 -5.25 1.74 -15.59
N TRP A 223 -5.89 2.37 -16.59
CA TRP A 223 -7.29 2.75 -16.51
C TRP A 223 -8.28 1.61 -16.81
N ARG A 224 -7.83 0.36 -16.97
CA ARG A 224 -8.73 -0.78 -17.17
C ARG A 224 -9.45 -1.11 -15.88
N TRP A 225 -10.76 -1.11 -15.92
CA TRP A 225 -11.63 -1.39 -14.78
C TRP A 225 -12.71 -2.43 -15.10
N GLN A 226 -13.07 -2.59 -16.38
CA GLN A 226 -14.00 -3.62 -16.83
C GLN A 226 -13.37 -5.01 -16.76
N HIS A 227 -14.13 -6.00 -16.36
CA HIS A 227 -13.70 -7.38 -16.51
C HIS A 227 -13.65 -7.72 -18.00
N ASP A 228 -12.55 -8.30 -18.47
CA ASP A 228 -12.45 -8.87 -19.81
C ASP A 228 -13.51 -9.98 -19.94
N GLY A 229 -14.63 -9.62 -20.52
CA GLY A 229 -15.78 -10.35 -20.98
C GLY A 229 -16.13 -11.72 -20.38
N TYR A 230 -17.29 -11.80 -19.77
CA TYR A 230 -18.13 -12.96 -20.10
C TYR A 230 -18.75 -12.69 -21.49
N VAL A 231 -18.11 -13.20 -22.54
CA VAL A 231 -18.76 -13.50 -23.81
C VAL A 231 -19.35 -14.88 -23.71
#